data_73e331f08584a108d1bb6392a99632d1
#
_entry.id   73e331f08584a108d1bb6392a99632d1
#
_cell.length_a   1.000
_cell.length_b   1.000
_cell.length_c   1.000
_cell.angle_alpha   90.00
_cell.angle_beta   90.00
_cell.angle_gamma   90.00
#
_symmetry.space_group_name_H-M   'P 1'
#
loop_
_entity.id
_entity.type
_entity.pdbx_description
1 polymer ?
#
loop_
_entity_poly.entity_id
_entity_poly.type
_entity_poly.pdbx_seq_one_letter_code
_entity_poly.pdbx_strand_id
1 'polypeptide(L)'
;MTASEADIIETQDLGCHAGAEKLAAAASASGKTELMAQFAEDYPKGPHDQPQSMCPAFGSLRVGLRMRRTATVLSGSACCVYGLTFTSHFYGAKRTVGYVPFDSESLVTGKLFEDIREAVHDLADPEKNDAVVIINLCVPTASGVPLELLPKEINGVRIVGIDVPGFGVPTHAEAKDVLAGAMLEYASEEIKAGPVARPTQSDPEQTKATVALVGEMFPVDAITIDRLLDALGAAAGPVVPTREWRELYAALD
;
A
#
# COMPACT_ATOMS: atom_id res chain seq x y z
N MET A 1 -33.40 26.30 11.65
CA MET A 1 -33.30 25.84 13.05
C MET A 1 -31.83 25.74 13.32
N THR A 2 -31.29 26.66 14.07
CA THR A 2 -29.88 26.67 14.46
C THR A 2 -29.73 25.69 15.64
N ALA A 3 -28.87 24.70 15.48
CA ALA A 3 -28.48 23.83 16.60
C ALA A 3 -28.00 24.71 17.77
N SER A 4 -28.42 24.39 18.99
CA SER A 4 -28.03 25.16 20.14
C SER A 4 -26.55 24.90 20.46
N GLU A 5 -25.87 25.93 21.01
CA GLU A 5 -24.46 25.86 21.38
C GLU A 5 -24.15 24.68 22.34
N ALA A 6 -25.13 24.21 23.08
CA ALA A 6 -25.04 23.05 23.97
C ALA A 6 -24.89 21.70 23.22
N ASP A 7 -25.53 21.56 22.04
CA ASP A 7 -25.43 20.34 21.23
C ASP A 7 -24.05 20.18 20.58
N ILE A 8 -23.35 21.29 20.33
CA ILE A 8 -22.01 21.31 19.76
C ILE A 8 -20.94 20.91 20.79
N ILE A 9 -21.16 21.26 22.06
CA ILE A 9 -20.23 20.96 23.16
C ILE A 9 -20.32 19.46 23.53
N GLU A 10 -21.51 18.87 23.54
CA GLU A 10 -21.66 17.42 23.82
C GLU A 10 -21.01 16.53 22.74
N THR A 11 -20.95 16.97 21.50
CA THR A 11 -20.28 16.24 20.43
C THR A 11 -18.75 16.37 20.44
N GLN A 12 -18.21 17.42 21.06
CA GLN A 12 -16.76 17.62 21.17
C GLN A 12 -16.09 16.84 22.30
N ASP A 13 -16.85 16.47 23.33
CA ASP A 13 -16.33 15.69 24.46
C ASP A 13 -16.33 14.17 24.25
N LEU A 14 -16.85 13.71 23.11
CA LEU A 14 -16.76 12.31 22.69
C LEU A 14 -15.44 12.06 21.95
N GLY A 15 -14.31 12.18 22.65
CA GLY A 15 -13.04 11.61 22.17
C GLY A 15 -13.22 10.13 21.84
N CYS A 16 -12.45 9.63 20.89
CA CYS A 16 -12.51 8.24 20.39
C CYS A 16 -12.52 7.16 21.50
N HIS A 17 -12.14 7.52 22.72
CA HIS A 17 -12.10 6.63 23.89
C HIS A 17 -13.41 6.59 24.72
N ALA A 18 -14.19 7.66 24.72
CA ALA A 18 -15.42 7.72 25.54
C ALA A 18 -16.51 6.75 25.04
N GLY A 19 -16.55 6.46 23.75
CA GLY A 19 -17.43 5.46 23.17
C GLY A 19 -17.08 4.04 23.59
N ALA A 20 -15.80 3.71 23.62
CA ALA A 20 -15.31 2.39 24.01
C ALA A 20 -15.56 2.09 25.50
N GLU A 21 -15.39 3.06 26.40
CA GLU A 21 -15.66 2.91 27.83
C GLU A 21 -17.15 2.73 28.13
N LYS A 22 -18.01 3.53 27.49
CA LYS A 22 -19.47 3.39 27.61
C LYS A 22 -19.95 2.04 27.09
N LEU A 23 -19.36 1.57 25.98
CA LEU A 23 -19.67 0.27 25.40
C LEU A 23 -19.20 -0.88 26.29
N ALA A 24 -17.99 -0.80 26.85
CA ALA A 24 -17.46 -1.77 27.79
C ALA A 24 -18.30 -1.85 29.07
N ALA A 25 -18.77 -0.71 29.59
CA ALA A 25 -19.67 -0.64 30.72
C ALA A 25 -21.05 -1.26 30.41
N ALA A 26 -21.63 -0.96 29.25
CA ALA A 26 -22.89 -1.53 28.80
C ALA A 26 -22.77 -3.05 28.53
N ALA A 27 -21.68 -3.51 27.92
CA ALA A 27 -21.39 -4.92 27.70
C ALA A 27 -21.17 -5.71 29.03
N SER A 28 -20.71 -5.04 30.07
CA SER A 28 -20.55 -5.63 31.39
C SER A 28 -21.89 -5.73 32.17
N ALA A 29 -22.85 -4.87 31.85
CA ALA A 29 -24.15 -4.79 32.49
C ALA A 29 -25.23 -5.68 31.86
N SER A 30 -25.17 -5.94 30.55
CA SER A 30 -26.09 -6.79 29.78
C SER A 30 -25.38 -8.03 29.31
N GLY A 31 -25.88 -9.21 29.51
CA GLY A 31 -25.25 -10.48 29.10
C GLY A 31 -24.52 -10.37 27.76
N LYS A 32 -23.21 -10.49 27.79
CA LYS A 32 -22.20 -10.08 26.83
C LYS A 32 -22.43 -10.50 25.35
N THR A 33 -23.25 -11.51 25.09
CA THR A 33 -23.30 -12.18 23.79
C THR A 33 -24.18 -11.43 22.78
N GLU A 34 -25.33 -10.96 23.16
CA GLU A 34 -26.27 -10.27 22.28
C GLU A 34 -25.80 -8.87 21.90
N LEU A 35 -25.33 -8.09 22.89
CA LEU A 35 -24.83 -6.75 22.65
C LEU A 35 -23.57 -6.74 21.76
N MET A 36 -22.67 -7.70 21.93
CA MET A 36 -21.47 -7.84 21.11
C MET A 36 -21.79 -8.30 19.69
N ALA A 37 -22.80 -9.16 19.52
CA ALA A 37 -23.26 -9.58 18.21
C ALA A 37 -23.91 -8.40 17.46
N GLN A 38 -24.78 -7.66 18.13
CA GLN A 38 -25.40 -6.46 17.57
C GLN A 38 -24.36 -5.39 17.22
N PHE A 39 -23.38 -5.16 18.11
CA PHE A 39 -22.29 -4.23 17.84
C PHE A 39 -21.45 -4.64 16.62
N ALA A 40 -21.18 -5.93 16.46
CA ALA A 40 -20.41 -6.41 15.31
C ALA A 40 -21.20 -6.29 13.98
N GLU A 41 -22.53 -6.31 14.06
CA GLU A 41 -23.42 -6.10 12.91
C GLU A 41 -23.54 -4.61 12.55
N ASP A 42 -23.77 -3.76 13.58
CA ASP A 42 -23.90 -2.31 13.41
C ASP A 42 -22.58 -1.62 13.05
N TYR A 43 -21.49 -2.17 13.53
CA TYR A 43 -20.11 -1.65 13.33
C TYR A 43 -19.22 -2.79 12.85
N PRO A 44 -19.29 -3.17 11.57
CA PRO A 44 -18.41 -4.20 11.02
C PRO A 44 -16.95 -3.75 11.16
N LYS A 45 -16.08 -4.69 11.53
CA LYS A 45 -14.67 -4.41 11.75
C LYS A 45 -14.07 -3.72 10.54
N GLY A 46 -13.63 -2.50 10.75
CA GLY A 46 -12.90 -1.71 9.76
C GLY A 46 -11.39 -1.95 9.83
N PRO A 47 -10.65 -1.40 8.89
CA PRO A 47 -9.20 -1.52 8.84
C PRO A 47 -8.49 -0.97 10.09
N HIS A 48 -9.13 -0.07 10.83
CA HIS A 48 -8.57 0.54 12.03
C HIS A 48 -8.93 -0.19 13.34
N ASP A 49 -9.77 -1.21 13.27
CA ASP A 49 -10.19 -1.99 14.44
C ASP A 49 -9.21 -3.14 14.78
N GLN A 50 -8.17 -3.29 14.00
CA GLN A 50 -7.13 -4.27 14.27
C GLN A 50 -6.13 -3.70 15.30
N PRO A 51 -5.72 -4.47 16.30
CA PRO A 51 -4.80 -3.99 17.36
C PRO A 51 -3.44 -3.50 16.85
N GLN A 52 -3.09 -3.82 15.62
CA GLN A 52 -1.84 -3.43 14.97
C GLN A 52 -2.09 -2.57 13.72
N SER A 53 -3.27 -2.00 13.58
CA SER A 53 -3.63 -1.27 12.37
C SER A 53 -2.90 0.07 12.30
N MET A 54 -1.84 0.09 11.54
CA MET A 54 -1.42 1.30 10.87
C MET A 54 -2.30 1.51 9.65
N CYS A 55 -2.33 2.76 9.13
CA CYS A 55 -2.98 3.01 7.84
C CYS A 55 -2.53 1.96 6.81
N PRO A 56 -3.44 1.24 6.15
CA PRO A 56 -3.10 0.17 5.22
C PRO A 56 -2.18 0.63 4.10
N ALA A 57 -2.29 1.88 3.65
CA ALA A 57 -1.40 2.47 2.64
C ALA A 57 0.10 2.36 2.98
N PHE A 58 0.45 2.20 4.27
CA PHE A 58 1.81 1.92 4.67
C PHE A 58 2.35 0.61 4.07
N GLY A 59 1.48 -0.39 3.90
CA GLY A 59 1.84 -1.65 3.26
C GLY A 59 2.29 -1.45 1.81
N SER A 60 1.47 -0.77 1.01
CA SER A 60 1.82 -0.46 -0.38
C SER A 60 3.04 0.45 -0.49
N LEU A 61 3.13 1.48 0.37
CA LEU A 61 4.29 2.35 0.40
C LEU A 61 5.59 1.56 0.61
N ARG A 62 5.58 0.58 1.50
CA ARG A 62 6.75 -0.28 1.76
C ARG A 62 7.15 -1.11 0.54
N VAL A 63 6.18 -1.61 -0.23
CA VAL A 63 6.45 -2.33 -1.49
C VAL A 63 7.15 -1.39 -2.48
N GLY A 64 6.61 -0.21 -2.72
CA GLY A 64 7.23 0.77 -3.60
C GLY A 64 8.64 1.18 -3.17
N LEU A 65 8.83 1.43 -1.87
CA LEU A 65 10.13 1.80 -1.32
C LEU A 65 11.16 0.65 -1.30
N ARG A 66 10.71 -0.60 -1.35
CA ARG A 66 11.59 -1.76 -1.48
C ARG A 66 12.22 -1.86 -2.86
N MET A 67 11.47 -1.51 -3.90
CA MET A 67 11.92 -1.65 -5.28
C MET A 67 12.94 -0.58 -5.66
N ARG A 68 14.07 -1.01 -6.18
CA ARG A 68 15.10 -0.12 -6.73
C ARG A 68 14.58 0.53 -7.99
N ARG A 69 15.06 1.73 -8.29
CA ARG A 69 14.70 2.48 -9.49
C ARG A 69 13.17 2.64 -9.66
N THR A 70 12.48 2.79 -8.53
CA THR A 70 11.04 3.03 -8.48
C THR A 70 10.79 4.31 -7.71
N ALA A 71 10.16 5.28 -8.34
CA ALA A 71 9.63 6.46 -7.69
C ALA A 71 8.25 6.12 -7.10
N THR A 72 8.04 6.39 -5.82
CA THR A 72 6.76 6.15 -5.14
C THR A 72 6.16 7.48 -4.74
N VAL A 73 4.94 7.74 -5.19
CA VAL A 73 4.20 9.00 -5.01
C VAL A 73 2.94 8.71 -4.22
N LEU A 74 2.69 9.49 -3.20
CA LEU A 74 1.43 9.47 -2.43
C LEU A 74 0.57 10.64 -2.85
N SER A 75 -0.68 10.37 -3.21
CA SER A 75 -1.72 11.38 -3.37
C SER A 75 -2.68 11.28 -2.18
N GLY A 76 -2.76 12.34 -1.39
CA GLY A 76 -3.55 12.31 -0.17
C GLY A 76 -3.40 13.56 0.68
N SER A 77 -3.97 13.55 1.89
CA SER A 77 -3.81 14.66 2.80
C SER A 77 -2.39 14.74 3.37
N ALA A 78 -1.90 15.94 3.61
CA ALA A 78 -0.55 16.19 4.12
C ALA A 78 -0.24 15.43 5.41
N CYS A 79 -1.20 15.34 6.33
CA CYS A 79 -1.03 14.61 7.59
C CYS A 79 -0.82 13.10 7.37
N CYS A 80 -1.56 12.49 6.44
CA CYS A 80 -1.41 11.07 6.10
C CYS A 80 -0.05 10.82 5.45
N VAL A 81 0.33 11.64 4.49
CA VAL A 81 1.63 11.53 3.80
C VAL A 81 2.79 11.71 4.77
N TYR A 82 2.71 12.71 5.65
CA TYR A 82 3.72 12.92 6.69
C TYR A 82 3.86 11.70 7.61
N GLY A 83 2.75 11.19 8.13
CA GLY A 83 2.75 10.03 9.03
C GLY A 83 3.33 8.78 8.36
N LEU A 84 2.93 8.50 7.13
CA LEU A 84 3.43 7.36 6.36
C LEU A 84 4.93 7.49 6.05
N THR A 85 5.37 8.67 5.65
CA THR A 85 6.78 8.95 5.33
C THR A 85 7.64 8.86 6.58
N PHE A 86 7.20 9.46 7.69
CA PHE A 86 7.91 9.38 8.97
C PHE A 86 8.06 7.93 9.42
N THR A 87 6.99 7.15 9.38
CA THR A 87 7.03 5.74 9.75
C THR A 87 7.97 4.94 8.85
N SER A 88 7.98 5.22 7.55
CA SER A 88 8.89 4.58 6.61
C SER A 88 10.36 4.84 6.96
N HIS A 89 10.70 6.08 7.31
CA HIS A 89 12.04 6.44 7.76
C HIS A 89 12.42 5.76 9.08
N PHE A 90 11.48 5.68 10.01
CA PHE A 90 11.69 5.00 11.28
C PHE A 90 12.05 3.52 11.09
N TYR A 91 11.42 2.86 10.12
CA TYR A 91 11.75 1.48 9.75
C TYR A 91 12.91 1.36 8.73
N GLY A 92 13.70 2.40 8.57
CA GLY A 92 14.96 2.37 7.81
C GLY A 92 14.82 2.56 6.29
N ALA A 93 13.64 2.90 5.78
CA ALA A 93 13.49 3.28 4.38
C ALA A 93 14.12 4.66 4.16
N LYS A 94 15.18 4.71 3.36
CA LYS A 94 15.94 5.95 3.07
C LYS A 94 15.58 6.58 1.73
N ARG A 95 14.56 6.08 1.04
CA ARG A 95 14.15 6.59 -0.25
C ARG A 95 13.17 7.74 -0.10
N THR A 96 13.24 8.67 -1.02
CA THR A 96 12.32 9.79 -1.10
C THR A 96 10.93 9.30 -1.51
N VAL A 97 9.92 9.81 -0.81
CA VAL A 97 8.51 9.62 -1.15
C VAL A 97 8.03 10.89 -1.84
N GLY A 98 7.50 10.76 -3.04
CA GLY A 98 6.83 11.85 -3.74
C GLY A 98 5.49 12.17 -3.09
N TYR A 99 5.05 13.42 -3.21
CA TYR A 99 3.78 13.87 -2.68
C TYR A 99 3.07 14.80 -3.65
N VAL A 100 1.84 14.44 -3.99
CA VAL A 100 0.93 15.33 -4.71
C VAL A 100 -0.14 15.83 -3.74
N PRO A 101 -0.07 17.10 -3.35
CA PRO A 101 -1.05 17.70 -2.45
C PRO A 101 -2.37 17.97 -3.16
N PHE A 102 -3.44 18.09 -2.39
CA PHE A 102 -4.72 18.56 -2.88
C PHE A 102 -5.34 19.59 -1.93
N ASP A 103 -6.23 20.37 -2.46
CA ASP A 103 -7.16 21.23 -1.74
C ASP A 103 -8.60 21.01 -2.25
N SER A 104 -9.56 21.70 -1.69
CA SER A 104 -10.96 21.55 -2.07
C SER A 104 -11.21 21.94 -3.53
N GLU A 105 -10.50 22.89 -4.07
CA GLU A 105 -10.63 23.32 -5.47
C GLU A 105 -10.12 22.24 -6.43
N SER A 106 -8.92 21.71 -6.17
CA SER A 106 -8.31 20.67 -7.03
C SER A 106 -9.13 19.39 -7.06
N LEU A 107 -9.81 19.04 -5.96
CA LEU A 107 -10.73 17.89 -5.91
C LEU A 107 -11.98 18.12 -6.75
N VAL A 108 -12.64 19.29 -6.60
CA VAL A 108 -13.91 19.59 -7.28
C VAL A 108 -13.72 19.82 -8.78
N THR A 109 -12.61 20.44 -9.17
CA THR A 109 -12.32 20.77 -10.58
C THR A 109 -11.66 19.64 -11.36
N GLY A 110 -11.24 18.54 -10.69
CA GLY A 110 -10.46 17.47 -11.29
C GLY A 110 -8.98 17.81 -11.48
N LYS A 111 -8.53 18.97 -11.01
CA LYS A 111 -7.13 19.43 -11.12
C LYS A 111 -6.16 18.46 -10.46
N LEU A 112 -6.57 17.76 -9.41
CA LEU A 112 -5.71 16.76 -8.74
C LEU A 112 -5.22 15.67 -9.71
N PHE A 113 -6.06 15.22 -10.63
CA PHE A 113 -5.64 14.25 -11.66
C PHE A 113 -4.56 14.83 -12.59
N GLU A 114 -4.70 16.10 -12.98
CA GLU A 114 -3.71 16.79 -13.80
C GLU A 114 -2.39 16.97 -13.05
N ASP A 115 -2.44 17.33 -11.78
CA ASP A 115 -1.26 17.48 -10.92
C ASP A 115 -0.54 16.12 -10.74
N ILE A 116 -1.28 15.03 -10.61
CA ILE A 116 -0.71 13.66 -10.58
C ILE A 116 -0.06 13.34 -11.92
N ARG A 117 -0.72 13.62 -13.02
CA ARG A 117 -0.21 13.37 -14.37
C ARG A 117 1.09 14.13 -14.63
N GLU A 118 1.16 15.40 -14.22
CA GLU A 118 2.38 16.21 -14.33
C GLU A 118 3.52 15.62 -13.49
N ALA A 119 3.25 15.28 -12.22
CA ALA A 119 4.24 14.64 -11.34
C ALA A 119 4.77 13.32 -11.91
N VAL A 120 3.91 12.51 -12.53
CA VAL A 120 4.30 11.26 -13.18
C VAL A 120 5.21 11.53 -14.38
N HIS A 121 4.91 12.53 -15.20
CA HIS A 121 5.76 12.93 -16.32
C HIS A 121 7.14 13.40 -15.86
N ASP A 122 7.22 14.17 -14.80
CA ASP A 122 8.48 14.66 -14.24
C ASP A 122 9.36 13.52 -13.67
N LEU A 123 8.72 12.48 -13.14
CA LEU A 123 9.41 11.33 -12.56
C LEU A 123 9.73 10.23 -13.57
N ALA A 124 9.14 10.27 -14.77
CA ALA A 124 9.35 9.28 -15.81
C ALA A 124 10.68 9.51 -16.57
N ASP A 125 11.77 9.45 -15.83
CA ASP A 125 13.15 9.56 -16.29
C ASP A 125 13.78 8.15 -16.33
N PRO A 126 14.01 7.55 -17.51
CA PRO A 126 14.53 6.19 -17.61
C PRO A 126 15.96 6.03 -17.11
N GLU A 127 16.70 7.13 -16.95
CA GLU A 127 18.03 7.07 -16.33
C GLU A 127 17.95 6.83 -14.81
N LYS A 128 16.84 7.23 -14.19
CA LYS A 128 16.64 7.14 -12.73
C LYS A 128 15.66 6.04 -12.32
N ASN A 129 14.57 5.89 -13.07
CA ASN A 129 13.44 5.06 -12.70
C ASN A 129 13.09 4.03 -13.78
N ASP A 130 12.79 2.83 -13.36
CA ASP A 130 12.19 1.78 -14.18
C ASP A 130 10.66 1.79 -14.07
N ALA A 131 10.15 2.34 -12.95
CA ALA A 131 8.73 2.52 -12.71
C ALA A 131 8.42 3.75 -11.84
N VAL A 132 7.23 4.30 -12.01
CA VAL A 132 6.60 5.28 -11.12
C VAL A 132 5.34 4.65 -10.57
N VAL A 133 5.22 4.64 -9.24
CA VAL A 133 4.05 4.13 -8.52
C VAL A 133 3.29 5.28 -7.90
N ILE A 134 2.00 5.36 -8.15
CA ILE A 134 1.11 6.35 -7.56
C ILE A 134 0.13 5.63 -6.65
N ILE A 135 0.04 6.07 -5.40
CA ILE A 135 -0.85 5.52 -4.38
C ILE A 135 -1.85 6.60 -3.98
N ASN A 136 -3.10 6.46 -4.44
CA ASN A 136 -4.20 7.26 -3.92
C ASN A 136 -4.56 6.81 -2.51
N LEU A 137 -4.59 7.76 -1.59
CA LEU A 137 -5.08 7.58 -0.24
C LEU A 137 -6.60 7.82 -0.17
N CYS A 138 -7.16 7.86 1.03
CA CYS A 138 -8.62 7.92 1.26
C CYS A 138 -9.34 9.00 0.45
N VAL A 139 -8.86 10.24 0.48
CA VAL A 139 -9.59 11.36 -0.13
C VAL A 139 -9.56 11.32 -1.65
N PRO A 140 -8.42 11.18 -2.32
CA PRO A 140 -8.38 11.02 -3.77
C PRO A 140 -9.24 9.84 -4.27
N THR A 141 -9.15 8.69 -3.60
CA THR A 141 -9.97 7.52 -3.94
C THR A 141 -11.46 7.81 -3.78
N ALA A 142 -11.88 8.40 -2.65
CA ALA A 142 -13.28 8.76 -2.41
C ALA A 142 -13.81 9.81 -3.39
N SER A 143 -12.93 10.66 -3.91
CA SER A 143 -13.25 11.67 -4.92
C SER A 143 -13.24 11.11 -6.35
N GLY A 144 -12.92 9.83 -6.54
CA GLY A 144 -12.93 9.19 -7.84
C GLY A 144 -11.81 9.67 -8.78
N VAL A 145 -10.63 9.98 -8.25
CA VAL A 145 -9.47 10.37 -9.09
C VAL A 145 -9.05 9.16 -9.95
N PRO A 146 -9.17 9.25 -11.30
CA PRO A 146 -9.13 8.09 -12.16
C PRO A 146 -7.69 7.71 -12.57
N LEU A 147 -6.96 7.00 -11.71
CA LEU A 147 -5.57 6.57 -12.02
C LEU A 147 -5.47 5.64 -13.23
N GLU A 148 -6.54 4.95 -13.59
CA GLU A 148 -6.63 4.10 -14.77
C GLU A 148 -6.53 4.88 -16.10
N LEU A 149 -6.73 6.20 -16.07
CA LEU A 149 -6.54 7.07 -17.24
C LEU A 149 -5.09 7.53 -17.42
N LEU A 150 -4.20 7.24 -16.49
CA LEU A 150 -2.78 7.48 -16.68
C LEU A 150 -2.23 6.57 -17.80
N PRO A 151 -1.28 7.06 -18.61
CA PRO A 151 -0.63 6.19 -19.58
C PRO A 151 0.11 5.06 -18.84
N LYS A 152 0.09 3.85 -19.40
CA LYS A 152 0.80 2.71 -18.81
C LYS A 152 2.32 2.90 -18.81
N GLU A 153 2.85 3.65 -19.78
CA GLU A 153 4.27 3.90 -19.93
C GLU A 153 4.53 5.33 -20.43
N ILE A 154 5.58 5.95 -19.90
CA ILE A 154 6.09 7.26 -20.35
C ILE A 154 7.61 7.16 -20.49
N ASN A 155 8.14 7.46 -21.65
CA ASN A 155 9.59 7.43 -21.95
C ASN A 155 10.27 6.08 -21.60
N GLY A 156 9.56 4.95 -21.68
CA GLY A 156 10.08 3.65 -21.29
C GLY A 156 10.00 3.38 -19.78
N VAL A 157 9.41 4.27 -18.98
CA VAL A 157 9.16 4.10 -17.55
C VAL A 157 7.72 3.66 -17.33
N ARG A 158 7.53 2.59 -16.59
CA ARG A 158 6.21 2.01 -16.28
C ARG A 158 5.46 2.85 -15.27
N ILE A 159 4.17 3.04 -15.47
CA ILE A 159 3.30 3.79 -14.58
C ILE A 159 2.30 2.85 -13.94
N VAL A 160 2.31 2.77 -12.62
CA VAL A 160 1.43 1.90 -11.84
C VAL A 160 0.64 2.74 -10.86
N GLY A 161 -0.67 2.90 -11.10
CA GLY A 161 -1.59 3.60 -10.22
C GLY A 161 -2.42 2.61 -9.40
N ILE A 162 -2.56 2.85 -8.11
CA ILE A 162 -3.39 2.05 -7.21
C ILE A 162 -4.17 2.91 -6.23
N ASP A 163 -5.34 2.42 -5.82
CA ASP A 163 -6.14 2.99 -4.75
C ASP A 163 -5.99 2.16 -3.47
N VAL A 164 -5.60 2.81 -2.38
CA VAL A 164 -5.43 2.17 -1.07
C VAL A 164 -6.08 3.02 0.01
N PRO A 165 -7.41 3.14 -0.02
CA PRO A 165 -8.13 3.89 0.98
C PRO A 165 -8.22 3.12 2.29
N GLY A 166 -8.05 3.81 3.41
CA GLY A 166 -8.17 3.23 4.74
C GLY A 166 -9.56 2.68 5.07
N PHE A 167 -10.58 3.10 4.32
CA PHE A 167 -11.95 2.59 4.45
C PHE A 167 -12.25 1.36 3.57
N GLY A 168 -11.38 1.04 2.61
CA GLY A 168 -11.62 -0.04 1.63
C GLY A 168 -10.62 -1.18 1.71
N VAL A 169 -9.43 -0.94 2.24
CA VAL A 169 -8.40 -1.96 2.41
C VAL A 169 -8.25 -2.26 3.90
N PRO A 170 -8.58 -3.46 4.37
CA PRO A 170 -8.72 -3.74 5.79
C PRO A 170 -7.40 -3.81 6.55
N THR A 171 -6.33 -4.25 5.92
CA THR A 171 -5.06 -4.47 6.60
C THR A 171 -3.85 -3.97 5.81
N HIS A 172 -2.78 -3.73 6.52
CA HIS A 172 -1.46 -3.44 6.00
C HIS A 172 -0.94 -4.57 5.06
N ALA A 173 -1.22 -5.83 5.39
CA ALA A 173 -0.83 -6.97 4.56
C ALA A 173 -1.55 -6.95 3.21
N GLU A 174 -2.86 -6.74 3.20
CA GLU A 174 -3.65 -6.66 1.98
C GLU A 174 -3.23 -5.46 1.10
N ALA A 175 -2.90 -4.33 1.71
CA ALA A 175 -2.38 -3.19 0.97
C ALA A 175 -1.04 -3.48 0.26
N LYS A 176 -0.20 -4.35 0.84
CA LYS A 176 1.00 -4.84 0.13
C LYS A 176 0.63 -5.65 -1.09
N ASP A 177 -0.37 -6.50 -0.96
CA ASP A 177 -0.84 -7.37 -2.04
C ASP A 177 -1.49 -6.55 -3.17
N VAL A 178 -2.16 -5.44 -2.85
CA VAL A 178 -2.71 -4.52 -3.87
C VAL A 178 -1.60 -4.01 -4.80
N LEU A 179 -0.51 -3.48 -4.27
CA LEU A 179 0.58 -2.98 -5.12
C LEU A 179 1.37 -4.12 -5.77
N ALA A 180 1.72 -5.15 -5.02
CA ALA A 180 2.45 -6.29 -5.57
C ALA A 180 1.66 -6.98 -6.68
N GLY A 181 0.34 -7.13 -6.51
CA GLY A 181 -0.56 -7.67 -7.51
C GLY A 181 -0.61 -6.81 -8.78
N ALA A 182 -0.78 -5.49 -8.63
CA ALA A 182 -0.77 -4.57 -9.77
C ALA A 182 0.54 -4.61 -10.56
N MET A 183 1.68 -4.72 -9.87
CA MET A 183 2.98 -4.86 -10.52
C MET A 183 3.15 -6.20 -11.24
N LEU A 184 2.68 -7.31 -10.63
CA LEU A 184 2.70 -8.63 -11.25
C LEU A 184 1.79 -8.70 -12.48
N GLU A 185 0.60 -8.09 -12.39
CA GLU A 185 -0.32 -8.00 -13.53
C GLU A 185 0.31 -7.23 -14.69
N TYR A 186 0.92 -6.09 -14.41
CA TYR A 186 1.65 -5.31 -15.40
C TYR A 186 2.78 -6.14 -16.04
N ALA A 187 3.62 -6.78 -15.23
CA ALA A 187 4.70 -7.63 -15.72
C ALA A 187 4.18 -8.81 -16.57
N SER A 188 3.04 -9.40 -16.19
CA SER A 188 2.38 -10.45 -16.98
C SER A 188 1.92 -9.94 -18.35
N GLU A 189 1.40 -8.71 -18.42
CA GLU A 189 1.03 -8.10 -19.69
C GLU A 189 2.27 -7.85 -20.58
N GLU A 190 3.37 -7.38 -20.00
CA GLU A 190 4.63 -7.20 -20.73
C GLU A 190 5.16 -8.52 -21.32
N ILE A 191 5.13 -9.61 -20.55
CA ILE A 191 5.52 -10.95 -21.01
C ILE A 191 4.64 -11.39 -22.19
N LYS A 192 3.33 -11.16 -22.12
CA LYS A 192 2.39 -11.50 -23.21
C LYS A 192 2.61 -10.64 -24.46
N ALA A 193 3.04 -9.39 -24.28
CA ALA A 193 3.29 -8.47 -25.39
C ALA A 193 4.59 -8.77 -26.15
N GLY A 194 5.57 -9.41 -25.53
CA GLY A 194 6.82 -9.75 -26.19
C GLY A 194 7.94 -10.24 -25.26
N PRO A 195 9.13 -10.41 -25.80
CA PRO A 195 10.26 -10.87 -24.99
C PRO A 195 10.70 -9.80 -23.98
N VAL A 196 10.88 -10.20 -22.73
CA VAL A 196 11.33 -9.34 -21.62
C VAL A 196 12.72 -9.73 -21.14
N ALA A 197 13.48 -8.76 -20.67
CA ALA A 197 14.79 -9.00 -20.06
C ALA A 197 14.62 -9.59 -18.66
N ARG A 198 14.89 -10.87 -18.52
CA ARG A 198 14.88 -11.58 -17.24
C ARG A 198 16.22 -11.46 -16.52
N PRO A 199 16.25 -11.53 -15.18
CA PRO A 199 17.50 -11.71 -14.48
C PRO A 199 18.14 -13.02 -14.94
N THR A 200 19.45 -13.02 -15.08
CA THR A 200 20.19 -14.26 -15.37
C THR A 200 19.93 -15.21 -14.20
N GLN A 201 19.16 -16.27 -14.44
CA GLN A 201 18.91 -17.25 -13.42
C GLN A 201 20.15 -18.09 -13.17
N SER A 202 20.41 -18.25 -11.89
CA SER A 202 21.02 -19.38 -11.21
C SER A 202 22.42 -19.82 -11.63
N ASP A 203 23.15 -20.04 -10.61
CA ASP A 203 24.32 -20.93 -10.58
C ASP A 203 24.00 -22.24 -11.31
N PRO A 204 24.71 -22.59 -12.39
CA PRO A 204 24.50 -23.86 -13.08
C PRO A 204 24.75 -25.10 -12.19
N GLU A 205 25.36 -24.92 -11.01
CA GLU A 205 25.54 -25.97 -10.00
C GLU A 205 24.36 -26.09 -9.01
N GLN A 206 23.30 -25.29 -9.17
CA GLN A 206 22.15 -25.36 -8.27
C GLN A 206 21.37 -26.68 -8.42
N THR A 207 21.61 -27.60 -7.48
CA THR A 207 20.95 -28.90 -7.43
C THR A 207 19.69 -28.91 -6.57
N LYS A 208 19.47 -27.86 -5.75
CA LYS A 208 18.31 -27.76 -4.87
C LYS A 208 17.09 -27.19 -5.60
N ALA A 209 15.93 -27.66 -5.23
CA ALA A 209 14.67 -27.07 -5.69
C ALA A 209 14.58 -25.58 -5.31
N THR A 210 14.21 -24.74 -6.27
CA THR A 210 14.02 -23.31 -6.05
C THR A 210 12.60 -23.03 -5.61
N VAL A 211 12.42 -22.26 -4.54
CA VAL A 211 11.12 -21.90 -3.97
C VAL A 211 10.90 -20.42 -4.10
N ALA A 212 9.81 -20.02 -4.77
CA ALA A 212 9.36 -18.65 -4.78
C ALA A 212 8.69 -18.29 -3.44
N LEU A 213 9.05 -17.16 -2.87
CA LEU A 213 8.47 -16.65 -1.64
C LEU A 213 7.51 -15.49 -1.97
N VAL A 214 6.25 -15.64 -1.61
CA VAL A 214 5.23 -14.61 -1.85
C VAL A 214 4.72 -14.06 -0.52
N GLY A 215 4.58 -12.75 -0.47
CA GLY A 215 4.23 -12.03 0.74
C GLY A 215 5.48 -11.57 1.48
N GLU A 216 5.52 -10.27 1.79
CA GLU A 216 6.61 -9.76 2.60
C GLU A 216 6.42 -10.20 4.04
N MET A 217 7.26 -11.04 4.51
CA MET A 217 7.50 -11.17 5.93
C MET A 217 8.34 -9.97 6.38
N PHE A 218 8.00 -9.36 7.48
CA PHE A 218 8.69 -8.23 8.11
C PHE A 218 10.20 -8.50 8.11
N PRO A 219 11.09 -7.49 8.07
CA PRO A 219 12.41 -7.62 7.45
C PRO A 219 13.13 -8.87 7.93
N VAL A 220 12.77 -9.97 7.30
CA VAL A 220 13.53 -11.19 7.43
C VAL A 220 14.77 -10.94 6.61
N ASP A 221 15.91 -10.89 7.24
CA ASP A 221 17.16 -10.76 6.54
C ASP A 221 17.38 -11.98 5.63
N ALA A 222 18.17 -11.80 4.58
CA ALA A 222 18.46 -12.86 3.64
C ALA A 222 19.03 -14.11 4.33
N ILE A 223 19.80 -13.92 5.40
CA ILE A 223 20.43 -15.01 6.17
C ILE A 223 19.35 -15.89 6.83
N THR A 224 18.29 -15.29 7.37
CA THR A 224 17.20 -16.06 7.99
C THR A 224 16.42 -16.85 6.93
N ILE A 225 16.15 -16.25 5.77
CA ILE A 225 15.51 -16.92 4.64
C ILE A 225 16.37 -18.11 4.19
N ASP A 226 17.67 -17.89 3.97
CA ASP A 226 18.59 -18.94 3.51
C ASP A 226 18.66 -20.11 4.51
N ARG A 227 18.74 -19.81 5.81
CA ARG A 227 18.75 -20.86 6.85
C ARG A 227 17.46 -21.67 6.88
N LEU A 228 16.31 -21.01 6.71
CA LEU A 228 15.02 -21.69 6.66
C LEU A 228 14.93 -22.61 5.44
N LEU A 229 15.33 -22.11 4.28
CA LEU A 229 15.30 -22.85 3.03
C LEU A 229 16.31 -23.99 3.03
N ASP A 230 17.50 -23.78 3.58
CA ASP A 230 18.50 -24.84 3.77
C ASP A 230 17.97 -25.98 4.64
N ALA A 231 17.27 -25.66 5.72
CA ALA A 231 16.64 -26.66 6.58
C ALA A 231 15.55 -27.48 5.84
N LEU A 232 14.94 -26.87 4.81
CA LEU A 232 13.95 -27.52 3.94
C LEU A 232 14.57 -28.23 2.71
N GLY A 233 15.89 -28.17 2.55
CA GLY A 233 16.58 -28.70 1.37
C GLY A 233 16.29 -27.91 0.08
N ALA A 234 15.86 -26.65 0.20
CA ALA A 234 15.50 -25.78 -0.90
C ALA A 234 16.47 -24.59 -1.02
N ALA A 235 16.38 -23.85 -2.11
CA ALA A 235 17.06 -22.59 -2.33
C ALA A 235 16.07 -21.44 -2.55
N ALA A 236 16.48 -20.21 -2.21
CA ALA A 236 15.67 -19.03 -2.45
C ALA A 236 15.55 -18.78 -3.96
N GLY A 237 14.31 -18.73 -4.43
CA GLY A 237 13.94 -18.20 -5.73
C GLY A 237 13.49 -16.74 -5.64
N PRO A 238 12.61 -16.31 -6.53
CA PRO A 238 12.05 -14.96 -6.49
C PRO A 238 11.32 -14.71 -5.17
N VAL A 239 11.48 -13.50 -4.65
CA VAL A 239 10.77 -13.02 -3.45
C VAL A 239 9.84 -11.89 -3.88
N VAL A 240 8.55 -12.07 -3.72
CA VAL A 240 7.53 -11.04 -4.04
C VAL A 240 7.02 -10.41 -2.74
N PRO A 241 7.04 -9.09 -2.58
CA PRO A 241 7.48 -8.05 -3.52
C PRO A 241 8.99 -8.09 -3.80
N THR A 242 9.34 -7.87 -5.04
CA THR A 242 10.72 -7.95 -5.53
C THR A 242 11.54 -6.69 -5.20
N ARG A 243 12.84 -6.71 -5.48
CA ARG A 243 13.71 -5.54 -5.34
C ARG A 243 13.94 -4.78 -6.64
N GLU A 244 13.75 -5.45 -7.78
CA GLU A 244 13.90 -4.87 -9.10
C GLU A 244 12.75 -5.33 -10.00
N TRP A 245 12.37 -4.50 -10.96
CA TRP A 245 11.26 -4.81 -11.85
C TRP A 245 11.43 -6.13 -12.59
N ARG A 246 12.64 -6.39 -13.11
CA ARG A 246 12.94 -7.63 -13.87
C ARG A 246 12.77 -8.91 -13.05
N GLU A 247 12.84 -8.83 -11.73
CA GLU A 247 12.62 -10.00 -10.86
C GLU A 247 11.15 -10.42 -10.83
N LEU A 248 10.21 -9.51 -11.16
CA LEU A 248 8.80 -9.85 -11.32
C LEU A 248 8.58 -10.86 -12.45
N TYR A 249 9.33 -10.75 -13.54
CA TYR A 249 9.23 -11.71 -14.63
C TYR A 249 9.67 -13.12 -14.21
N ALA A 250 10.71 -13.21 -13.40
CA ALA A 250 11.17 -14.48 -12.86
C ALA A 250 10.20 -15.08 -11.83
N ALA A 251 9.38 -14.25 -11.20
CA ALA A 251 8.36 -14.71 -10.25
C ALA A 251 7.09 -15.24 -10.96
N LEU A 252 6.93 -14.96 -12.26
CA LEU A 252 5.80 -15.39 -13.08
C LEU A 252 6.11 -16.63 -13.94
N ASP A 253 7.37 -17.06 -13.98
CA ASP A 253 7.82 -18.30 -14.65
C ASP A 253 7.61 -19.51 -13.72
#